data_54fcb29f3068573df99b1938c4155ec8
#
_entry.id   54fcb29f3068573df99b1938c4155ec8
#
_cell.length_a   1.000
_cell.length_b   1.000
_cell.length_c   1.000
_cell.angle_alpha   90.00
_cell.angle_beta   90.00
_cell.angle_gamma   90.00
#
_symmetry.space_group_name_H-M   'P 1'
#
loop_
_entity.id
_entity.type
_entity.pdbx_description
1 polymer ?
#
loop_
_entity_poly.entity_id
_entity_poly.type
_entity_poly.pdbx_seq_one_letter_code
_entity_poly.pdbx_strand_id
1 'polypeptide(L)'
;DDSLTDKQLAWAFPVDRGAVLNIRDIEQGVENLNSVGQNKATVALNPGQDQGGTLVMLNNQLSRRWRGSVGINNNGVASTGEYQLDSNLVVDNLFGVNDSAFVSVSTNIGPHDLPHAMSRSYALSWSLPTGYWQWSLQNSFYEYEQTVLGDVVNFSMHGSSFNSSIQLGNTLYRSQTGKLDLSVGFIRKDSKNYIEDVFLETSSRVLYVWYLTTSYQHFLEQGTISINAHLYKSVPWLDSKRQLVSAEDDFQFTKYQFNIGYNTYFQIADQAVQYAMMADFLYSPKVILASEALTVGGRYSVRGLSQGGLFGYKGGYIRNDISIPLQTDWPWPGQVQLFAGIDAGLSNLPEYPQKRSEWVAGSVLGFKLYDRNFSISFSYARALRVPDFLQQKQQEIDFSVRFNF
;
A
#
# COMPACT_ATOMS: atom_id res chain seq x y z
N ASP A 1 -22.29 25.40 10.29
CA ASP A 1 -20.89 25.52 10.76
C ASP A 1 -20.08 26.28 9.72
N ASP A 2 -19.55 27.46 10.10
CA ASP A 2 -18.79 28.34 9.20
C ASP A 2 -17.40 27.77 8.82
N SER A 3 -17.05 26.60 9.32
CA SER A 3 -15.77 25.92 9.04
C SER A 3 -15.75 25.19 7.69
N LEU A 4 -16.93 24.93 7.09
CA LEU A 4 -17.07 24.25 5.79
C LEU A 4 -17.66 25.22 4.77
N THR A 5 -17.06 25.28 3.60
CA THR A 5 -17.57 26.10 2.49
C THR A 5 -18.71 25.40 1.75
N ASP A 6 -19.61 26.17 1.12
CA ASP A 6 -20.68 25.61 0.26
C ASP A 6 -20.10 24.73 -0.85
N LYS A 7 -18.92 25.08 -1.36
CA LYS A 7 -18.20 24.27 -2.36
C LYS A 7 -17.80 22.90 -1.81
N GLN A 8 -17.24 22.84 -0.60
CA GLN A 8 -16.88 21.55 0.05
C GLN A 8 -18.11 20.68 0.28
N LEU A 9 -19.23 21.28 0.70
CA LEU A 9 -20.51 20.58 0.92
C LEU A 9 -21.08 20.03 -0.40
N ALA A 10 -21.12 20.86 -1.45
CA ALA A 10 -21.64 20.46 -2.76
C ALA A 10 -20.83 19.31 -3.39
N TRP A 11 -19.54 19.25 -3.15
CA TRP A 11 -18.70 18.14 -3.65
C TRP A 11 -18.77 16.90 -2.76
N ALA A 12 -18.97 17.06 -1.45
CA ALA A 12 -19.00 15.94 -0.52
C ALA A 12 -20.32 15.16 -0.58
N PHE A 13 -21.45 15.85 -0.62
CA PHE A 13 -22.77 15.20 -0.51
C PHE A 13 -23.32 14.82 -1.88
N PRO A 14 -23.83 13.57 -2.05
CA PRO A 14 -24.49 13.13 -3.28
C PRO A 14 -25.96 13.60 -3.39
N VAL A 15 -26.47 14.36 -2.43
CA VAL A 15 -27.86 14.82 -2.32
C VAL A 15 -27.93 16.34 -2.20
N ASP A 16 -28.84 16.95 -2.93
CA ASP A 16 -29.09 18.39 -2.88
C ASP A 16 -30.00 18.80 -1.73
N ARG A 17 -29.94 20.08 -1.35
CA ARG A 17 -30.87 20.68 -0.38
C ARG A 17 -32.30 20.62 -0.92
N GLY A 18 -33.25 20.18 -0.10
CA GLY A 18 -34.67 20.04 -0.46
C GLY A 18 -35.03 18.73 -1.17
N ALA A 19 -34.07 17.87 -1.47
CA ALA A 19 -34.34 16.53 -1.99
C ALA A 19 -34.82 15.57 -0.88
N VAL A 20 -35.36 14.42 -1.28
CA VAL A 20 -35.78 13.37 -0.34
C VAL A 20 -34.53 12.84 0.38
N LEU A 21 -34.56 12.90 1.70
CA LEU A 21 -33.43 12.49 2.53
C LEU A 21 -33.23 10.97 2.49
N ASN A 22 -32.03 10.54 2.11
CA ASN A 22 -31.54 9.19 2.28
C ASN A 22 -30.36 9.21 3.28
N ILE A 23 -30.47 8.44 4.34
CA ILE A 23 -29.42 8.40 5.38
C ILE A 23 -28.06 7.96 4.79
N ARG A 24 -28.05 7.13 3.74
CA ARG A 24 -26.82 6.68 3.08
C ARG A 24 -26.10 7.80 2.33
N ASP A 25 -26.84 8.75 1.80
CA ASP A 25 -26.28 9.94 1.16
C ASP A 25 -25.60 10.85 2.20
N ILE A 26 -26.20 10.94 3.38
CA ILE A 26 -25.61 11.70 4.50
C ILE A 26 -24.34 11.02 5.01
N GLU A 27 -24.37 9.70 5.22
CA GLU A 27 -23.19 8.92 5.61
C GLU A 27 -22.05 9.06 4.58
N GLN A 28 -22.37 9.02 3.27
CA GLN A 28 -21.40 9.23 2.20
C GLN A 28 -20.81 10.64 2.24
N GLY A 29 -21.64 11.66 2.40
CA GLY A 29 -21.18 13.05 2.50
C GLY A 29 -20.24 13.27 3.70
N VAL A 30 -20.58 12.73 4.86
CA VAL A 30 -19.73 12.80 6.07
C VAL A 30 -18.41 12.03 5.87
N GLU A 31 -18.45 10.87 5.23
CA GLU A 31 -17.23 10.12 4.88
C GLU A 31 -16.34 10.94 3.93
N ASN A 32 -16.91 11.56 2.90
CA ASN A 32 -16.18 12.41 1.97
C ASN A 32 -15.54 13.63 2.67
N LEU A 33 -16.25 14.26 3.62
CA LEU A 33 -15.67 15.33 4.43
C LEU A 33 -14.51 14.82 5.29
N ASN A 34 -14.63 13.64 5.88
CA ASN A 34 -13.65 13.02 6.77
C ASN A 34 -12.55 12.24 6.01
N SER A 35 -12.60 12.18 4.66
CA SER A 35 -11.55 11.59 3.84
C SER A 35 -10.23 12.37 3.93
N VAL A 36 -10.29 13.65 4.30
CA VAL A 36 -9.15 14.51 4.58
C VAL A 36 -8.96 14.67 6.08
N GLY A 37 -7.74 14.52 6.57
CA GLY A 37 -7.46 14.61 8.00
C GLY A 37 -7.60 16.01 8.59
N GLN A 38 -7.81 17.04 7.76
CA GLN A 38 -8.14 18.39 8.19
C GLN A 38 -9.52 18.43 8.87
N ASN A 39 -10.47 17.60 8.44
CA ASN A 39 -11.84 17.61 8.89
C ASN A 39 -12.11 16.49 9.92
N LYS A 40 -12.95 16.80 10.90
CA LYS A 40 -13.62 15.84 11.79
C LYS A 40 -15.10 16.21 11.86
N ALA A 41 -15.81 15.89 10.77
CA ALA A 41 -17.21 16.20 10.62
C ALA A 41 -18.09 15.15 11.30
N THR A 42 -19.12 15.60 11.99
CA THR A 42 -20.19 14.79 12.57
C THR A 42 -21.55 15.36 12.13
N VAL A 43 -22.57 14.51 12.13
CA VAL A 43 -23.92 14.90 11.71
C VAL A 43 -24.94 14.64 12.79
N ALA A 44 -25.90 15.56 12.93
CA ALA A 44 -27.11 15.37 13.72
C ALA A 44 -28.34 15.68 12.82
N LEU A 45 -29.38 14.86 12.96
CA LEU A 45 -30.64 15.03 12.23
C LEU A 45 -31.69 15.57 13.20
N ASN A 46 -32.30 16.70 12.86
CA ASN A 46 -33.36 17.33 13.63
C ASN A 46 -34.63 17.51 12.78
N PRO A 47 -35.82 17.64 13.38
CA PRO A 47 -37.01 18.02 12.67
C PRO A 47 -36.83 19.37 11.95
N GLY A 48 -37.21 19.45 10.68
CA GLY A 48 -37.21 20.68 9.93
C GLY A 48 -38.36 21.63 10.33
N GLN A 49 -38.38 22.85 9.75
CA GLN A 49 -39.44 23.82 9.98
C GLN A 49 -40.74 23.41 9.29
N ASP A 50 -40.63 22.76 8.12
CA ASP A 50 -41.78 22.29 7.35
C ASP A 50 -42.18 20.88 7.82
N GLN A 51 -43.48 20.57 7.68
CA GLN A 51 -44.00 19.24 8.02
C GLN A 51 -43.36 18.16 7.10
N GLY A 52 -42.68 17.16 7.72
CA GLY A 52 -41.95 16.13 7.00
C GLY A 52 -40.55 16.55 6.57
N GLY A 53 -40.11 17.77 6.85
CA GLY A 53 -38.77 18.25 6.59
C GLY A 53 -37.76 17.72 7.64
N THR A 54 -36.51 17.55 7.24
CA THR A 54 -35.39 17.20 8.13
C THR A 54 -34.29 18.24 7.99
N LEU A 55 -33.82 18.76 9.14
CA LEU A 55 -32.65 19.63 9.21
C LEU A 55 -31.41 18.80 9.49
N VAL A 56 -30.49 18.81 8.55
CA VAL A 56 -29.17 18.16 8.68
C VAL A 56 -28.19 19.15 9.27
N MET A 57 -27.78 18.94 10.52
CA MET A 57 -26.81 19.78 11.21
C MET A 57 -25.42 19.12 11.13
N LEU A 58 -24.47 19.85 10.55
CA LEU A 58 -23.07 19.43 10.48
C LEU A 58 -22.25 20.20 11.53
N ASN A 59 -21.45 19.47 12.28
CA ASN A 59 -20.45 20.02 13.17
C ASN A 59 -19.08 19.50 12.74
N ASN A 60 -18.15 20.43 12.44
CA ASN A 60 -16.83 20.06 11.97
C ASN A 60 -15.73 20.67 12.85
N GLN A 61 -14.81 19.86 13.31
CA GLN A 61 -13.60 20.30 13.98
C GLN A 61 -12.44 20.32 12.98
N LEU A 62 -11.90 21.51 12.76
CA LEU A 62 -10.76 21.69 11.86
C LEU A 62 -9.45 21.34 12.56
N SER A 63 -8.64 20.55 11.87
CA SER A 63 -7.26 20.27 12.18
C SER A 63 -6.32 21.00 11.21
N ARG A 64 -5.01 20.79 11.36
CA ARG A 64 -4.04 21.35 10.42
C ARG A 64 -4.28 20.82 9.01
N ARG A 65 -4.16 21.73 8.02
CA ARG A 65 -4.28 21.42 6.61
C ARG A 65 -3.14 20.55 6.07
N TRP A 66 -2.00 20.59 6.71
CA TRP A 66 -0.84 19.82 6.31
C TRP A 66 -0.27 19.02 7.49
N ARG A 67 0.27 17.86 7.18
CA ARG A 67 0.92 16.94 8.11
C ARG A 67 2.13 16.38 7.43
N GLY A 68 3.23 16.28 8.15
CA GLY A 68 4.46 15.73 7.62
C GLY A 68 5.10 14.73 8.55
N SER A 69 6.01 13.94 8.00
CA SER A 69 6.88 13.06 8.79
C SER A 69 8.24 12.91 8.13
N VAL A 70 9.25 12.72 8.96
CA VAL A 70 10.60 12.34 8.56
C VAL A 70 11.02 11.13 9.37
N GLY A 71 11.64 10.15 8.75
CA GLY A 71 12.04 8.93 9.45
C GLY A 71 13.25 8.25 8.83
N ILE A 72 13.90 7.42 9.63
CA ILE A 72 15.02 6.57 9.24
C ILE A 72 14.64 5.12 9.49
N ASN A 73 15.00 4.25 8.57
CA ASN A 73 14.76 2.82 8.67
C ASN A 73 15.81 2.03 7.88
N ASN A 74 15.80 0.70 8.03
CA ASN A 74 16.61 -0.21 7.21
C ASN A 74 15.77 -1.01 6.20
N ASN A 75 14.79 -0.36 5.57
CA ASN A 75 13.88 -0.99 4.62
C ASN A 75 14.46 -1.16 3.20
N GLY A 76 15.64 -0.61 2.93
CA GLY A 76 16.35 -0.80 1.68
C GLY A 76 16.93 -2.19 1.51
N VAL A 77 17.58 -2.41 0.38
CA VAL A 77 18.34 -3.65 0.09
C VAL A 77 19.83 -3.38 0.06
N ALA A 78 20.65 -4.34 0.46
CA ALA A 78 22.08 -4.17 0.59
C ALA A 78 22.77 -3.69 -0.69
N SER A 79 22.28 -4.11 -1.87
CA SER A 79 22.87 -3.74 -3.16
C SER A 79 22.66 -2.27 -3.55
N THR A 80 21.59 -1.62 -3.08
CA THR A 80 21.22 -0.24 -3.41
C THR A 80 21.19 0.70 -2.20
N GLY A 81 21.55 0.21 -1.02
CA GLY A 81 21.58 0.93 0.25
C GLY A 81 20.48 0.48 1.20
N GLU A 82 20.90 -0.14 2.30
CA GLU A 82 20.00 -0.74 3.30
C GLU A 82 19.26 0.33 4.12
N TYR A 83 19.97 1.39 4.54
CA TYR A 83 19.39 2.45 5.36
C TYR A 83 18.73 3.51 4.49
N GLN A 84 17.51 3.90 4.87
CA GLN A 84 16.68 4.85 4.13
C GLN A 84 16.27 6.03 5.00
N LEU A 85 16.27 7.22 4.41
CA LEU A 85 15.65 8.43 4.93
C LEU A 85 14.35 8.65 4.18
N ASP A 86 13.23 8.63 4.88
CA ASP A 86 11.89 8.86 4.35
C ASP A 86 11.37 10.23 4.78
N SER A 87 10.79 10.97 3.86
CA SER A 87 10.09 12.23 4.12
C SER A 87 8.72 12.19 3.46
N ASN A 88 7.69 12.52 4.21
CA ASN A 88 6.30 12.49 3.72
C ASN A 88 5.61 13.81 4.07
N LEU A 89 4.76 14.27 3.15
CA LEU A 89 3.91 15.45 3.33
C LEU A 89 2.52 15.17 2.77
N VAL A 90 1.51 15.41 3.58
CA VAL A 90 0.08 15.41 3.19
C VAL A 90 -0.40 16.85 3.22
N VAL A 91 -1.10 17.27 2.18
CA VAL A 91 -1.78 18.57 2.11
C VAL A 91 -3.25 18.32 1.76
N ASP A 92 -4.12 18.66 2.69
CA ASP A 92 -5.57 18.50 2.53
C ASP A 92 -6.19 19.77 1.94
N ASN A 93 -7.29 19.63 1.22
CA ASN A 93 -8.06 20.71 0.62
C ASN A 93 -7.23 21.63 -0.28
N LEU A 94 -6.37 21.08 -1.13
CA LEU A 94 -5.51 21.86 -2.02
C LEU A 94 -6.33 22.77 -2.93
N PHE A 95 -7.46 22.28 -3.46
CA PHE A 95 -8.40 23.02 -4.31
C PHE A 95 -9.71 23.42 -3.59
N GLY A 96 -9.81 23.15 -2.28
CA GLY A 96 -10.98 23.48 -1.47
C GLY A 96 -12.22 22.63 -1.81
N VAL A 97 -12.04 21.36 -2.12
CA VAL A 97 -13.08 20.39 -2.51
C VAL A 97 -12.96 19.05 -1.78
N ASN A 98 -12.37 19.05 -0.60
CA ASN A 98 -12.05 17.87 0.21
C ASN A 98 -11.07 16.92 -0.50
N ASP A 99 -10.21 17.47 -1.34
CA ASP A 99 -9.12 16.77 -1.98
C ASP A 99 -7.91 16.65 -1.07
N SER A 100 -7.09 15.63 -1.29
CA SER A 100 -5.84 15.41 -0.56
C SER A 100 -4.70 15.11 -1.52
N ALA A 101 -3.58 15.77 -1.30
CA ALA A 101 -2.31 15.52 -2.00
C ALA A 101 -1.30 14.92 -1.02
N PHE A 102 -0.59 13.89 -1.46
CA PHE A 102 0.47 13.24 -0.71
C PHE A 102 1.75 13.21 -1.53
N VAL A 103 2.85 13.64 -0.92
CA VAL A 103 4.20 13.57 -1.49
C VAL A 103 5.07 12.72 -0.57
N SER A 104 5.83 11.82 -1.15
CA SER A 104 6.82 11.01 -0.44
C SER A 104 8.16 11.04 -1.17
N VAL A 105 9.22 11.16 -0.41
CA VAL A 105 10.60 11.07 -0.88
C VAL A 105 11.34 10.09 0.01
N SER A 106 12.00 9.11 -0.60
CA SER A 106 12.87 8.17 0.10
C SER A 106 14.22 8.14 -0.60
N THR A 107 15.31 8.14 0.17
CA THR A 107 16.67 8.01 -0.35
C THR A 107 17.51 7.18 0.59
N ASN A 108 18.42 6.40 0.04
CA ASN A 108 19.40 5.70 0.87
C ASN A 108 20.36 6.68 1.54
N ILE A 109 20.80 6.33 2.73
CA ILE A 109 21.75 7.09 3.55
C ILE A 109 22.77 6.14 4.20
N GLY A 110 23.87 6.71 4.70
CA GLY A 110 24.85 5.95 5.49
C GLY A 110 25.91 5.24 4.66
N PRO A 111 26.73 4.44 5.32
CA PRO A 111 27.79 3.68 4.67
C PRO A 111 27.22 2.56 3.80
N HIS A 112 27.90 2.26 2.71
CA HIS A 112 27.56 1.19 1.78
C HIS A 112 28.72 0.22 1.67
N ASP A 113 28.44 -1.08 1.69
CA ASP A 113 29.46 -2.13 1.57
C ASP A 113 30.01 -2.21 0.13
N LEU A 114 29.23 -1.78 -0.85
CA LEU A 114 29.59 -1.78 -2.26
C LEU A 114 29.62 -0.35 -2.81
N PRO A 115 30.56 -0.05 -3.74
CA PRO A 115 30.53 1.21 -4.48
C PRO A 115 29.23 1.34 -5.28
N HIS A 116 28.86 2.58 -5.62
CA HIS A 116 27.69 2.87 -6.46
C HIS A 116 26.34 2.36 -5.90
N ALA A 117 26.19 2.20 -4.58
CA ALA A 117 24.91 1.85 -3.98
C ALA A 117 24.04 3.13 -3.85
N MET A 118 23.00 3.24 -4.66
CA MET A 118 22.07 4.37 -4.63
C MET A 118 20.63 3.89 -4.88
N SER A 119 19.70 4.43 -4.10
CA SER A 119 18.27 4.32 -4.38
C SER A 119 17.55 5.60 -4.00
N ARG A 120 16.68 6.06 -4.87
CA ARG A 120 15.80 7.21 -4.64
C ARG A 120 14.41 6.93 -5.14
N SER A 121 13.43 7.25 -4.34
CA SER A 121 12.02 7.09 -4.68
C SER A 121 11.27 8.38 -4.42
N TYR A 122 10.44 8.76 -5.36
CA TYR A 122 9.54 9.91 -5.29
C TYR A 122 8.13 9.44 -5.59
N ALA A 123 7.18 9.80 -4.77
CA ALA A 123 5.78 9.51 -5.04
C ALA A 123 4.92 10.76 -4.84
N LEU A 124 3.96 10.93 -5.73
CA LEU A 124 2.92 11.94 -5.66
C LEU A 124 1.58 11.25 -5.86
N SER A 125 0.67 11.42 -4.94
CA SER A 125 -0.71 11.01 -5.13
C SER A 125 -1.67 12.17 -4.84
N TRP A 126 -2.79 12.19 -5.54
CA TRP A 126 -3.88 13.13 -5.33
C TRP A 126 -5.20 12.37 -5.40
N SER A 127 -6.10 12.69 -4.49
CA SER A 127 -7.41 12.07 -4.40
C SER A 127 -8.49 13.11 -4.17
N LEU A 128 -9.66 12.87 -4.79
CA LEU A 128 -10.82 13.75 -4.73
C LEU A 128 -12.08 12.90 -4.63
N PRO A 129 -12.77 12.91 -3.47
CA PRO A 129 -14.11 12.35 -3.34
C PRO A 129 -15.15 13.35 -3.86
N THR A 130 -16.16 12.86 -4.56
CA THR A 130 -17.31 13.67 -4.99
C THR A 130 -18.58 12.83 -5.04
N GLY A 131 -19.49 13.04 -4.09
CA GLY A 131 -20.65 12.18 -3.91
C GLY A 131 -20.24 10.72 -3.73
N TYR A 132 -20.73 9.83 -4.58
CA TYR A 132 -20.33 8.41 -4.59
C TYR A 132 -19.08 8.11 -5.43
N TRP A 133 -18.48 9.12 -6.07
CA TRP A 133 -17.31 8.96 -6.93
C TRP A 133 -16.02 9.31 -6.20
N GLN A 134 -14.93 8.62 -6.56
CA GLN A 134 -13.60 8.86 -6.07
C GLN A 134 -12.62 8.93 -7.24
N TRP A 135 -11.97 10.08 -7.43
CA TRP A 135 -10.88 10.26 -8.37
C TRP A 135 -9.55 10.05 -7.67
N SER A 136 -8.61 9.40 -8.33
CA SER A 136 -7.25 9.22 -7.82
C SER A 136 -6.24 9.33 -8.95
N LEU A 137 -5.17 10.09 -8.70
CA LEU A 137 -4.00 10.18 -9.55
C LEU A 137 -2.80 9.73 -8.73
N GLN A 138 -1.92 8.90 -9.29
CA GLN A 138 -0.70 8.46 -8.63
C GLN A 138 0.45 8.49 -9.63
N ASN A 139 1.58 9.05 -9.20
CA ASN A 139 2.82 9.06 -9.93
C ASN A 139 3.92 8.57 -9.01
N SER A 140 4.79 7.72 -9.49
CA SER A 140 6.00 7.33 -8.77
C SER A 140 7.18 7.29 -9.71
N PHE A 141 8.32 7.73 -9.22
CA PHE A 141 9.60 7.66 -9.88
C PHE A 141 10.59 6.99 -8.94
N TYR A 142 11.30 6.01 -9.43
CA TYR A 142 12.34 5.30 -8.72
C TYR A 142 13.59 5.23 -9.57
N GLU A 143 14.73 5.52 -8.98
CA GLU A 143 16.04 5.34 -9.60
C GLU A 143 16.96 4.57 -8.66
N TYR A 144 17.85 3.79 -9.24
CA TYR A 144 18.81 3.01 -8.50
C TYR A 144 20.13 2.88 -9.25
N GLU A 145 21.20 2.70 -8.47
CA GLU A 145 22.51 2.28 -8.95
C GLU A 145 23.04 1.22 -7.99
N GLN A 146 23.66 0.16 -8.53
CA GLN A 146 24.22 -0.94 -7.76
C GLN A 146 25.43 -1.54 -8.47
N THR A 147 26.33 -2.11 -7.68
CA THR A 147 27.42 -2.94 -8.19
C THR A 147 26.96 -4.40 -8.24
N VAL A 148 27.05 -5.02 -9.40
CA VAL A 148 26.85 -6.45 -9.61
C VAL A 148 28.22 -7.12 -9.54
N LEU A 149 28.39 -8.01 -8.59
CA LEU A 149 29.63 -8.78 -8.42
C LEU A 149 29.71 -9.88 -9.48
N GLY A 150 30.71 -9.82 -10.33
CA GLY A 150 31.02 -10.88 -11.27
C GLY A 150 32.25 -11.69 -10.82
N ASP A 151 32.46 -12.84 -11.40
CA ASP A 151 33.59 -13.76 -11.02
C ASP A 151 34.97 -13.13 -11.33
N VAL A 152 35.05 -12.24 -12.30
CA VAL A 152 36.32 -11.63 -12.74
C VAL A 152 36.29 -10.11 -12.66
N VAL A 153 35.16 -9.49 -13.00
CA VAL A 153 34.97 -8.04 -13.04
C VAL A 153 33.61 -7.68 -12.46
N ASN A 154 33.57 -6.63 -11.66
CA ASN A 154 32.32 -6.07 -11.16
C ASN A 154 31.73 -5.12 -12.20
N PHE A 155 30.40 -5.09 -12.32
CA PHE A 155 29.68 -4.23 -13.25
C PHE A 155 28.84 -3.21 -12.50
N SER A 156 28.80 -1.97 -12.99
CA SER A 156 27.82 -0.98 -12.56
C SER A 156 26.49 -1.25 -13.28
N MET A 157 25.42 -1.35 -12.53
CA MET A 157 24.05 -1.43 -13.07
C MET A 157 23.23 -0.32 -12.49
N HIS A 158 22.57 0.45 -13.36
CA HIS A 158 21.66 1.50 -12.93
C HIS A 158 20.36 1.49 -13.73
N GLY A 159 19.32 2.11 -13.18
CA GLY A 159 18.06 2.16 -13.87
C GLY A 159 17.07 3.12 -13.24
N SER A 160 16.00 3.35 -13.96
CA SER A 160 14.87 4.16 -13.49
C SER A 160 13.54 3.53 -13.88
N SER A 161 12.52 3.81 -13.05
CA SER A 161 11.15 3.37 -13.29
C SER A 161 10.20 4.52 -13.00
N PHE A 162 9.34 4.85 -13.96
CA PHE A 162 8.28 5.84 -13.82
C PHE A 162 6.93 5.16 -14.00
N ASN A 163 6.06 5.28 -12.99
CA ASN A 163 4.69 4.79 -13.07
C ASN A 163 3.72 5.96 -12.90
N SER A 164 2.72 6.02 -13.76
CA SER A 164 1.63 7.01 -13.69
C SER A 164 0.30 6.30 -13.82
N SER A 165 -0.63 6.56 -12.91
CA SER A 165 -1.96 5.97 -12.93
C SER A 165 -3.05 6.98 -12.66
N ILE A 166 -4.20 6.75 -13.30
CA ILE A 166 -5.47 7.40 -13.03
C ILE A 166 -6.51 6.34 -12.70
N GLN A 167 -7.33 6.60 -11.70
CA GLN A 167 -8.40 5.72 -11.27
C GLN A 167 -9.67 6.52 -11.01
N LEU A 168 -10.80 5.94 -11.40
CA LEU A 168 -12.14 6.39 -11.06
C LEU A 168 -12.86 5.26 -10.33
N GLY A 169 -13.24 5.51 -9.10
CA GLY A 169 -14.04 4.61 -8.26
C GLY A 169 -15.46 5.11 -8.08
N ASN A 170 -16.37 4.18 -7.79
CA ASN A 170 -17.75 4.47 -7.42
C ASN A 170 -18.19 3.53 -6.30
N THR A 171 -18.85 4.07 -5.28
CA THR A 171 -19.50 3.28 -4.23
C THR A 171 -20.85 2.78 -4.76
N LEU A 172 -20.89 1.48 -5.11
CA LEU A 172 -22.07 0.82 -5.68
C LEU A 172 -23.12 0.47 -4.63
N TYR A 173 -22.66 0.14 -3.42
CA TYR A 173 -23.52 -0.27 -2.33
C TYR A 173 -22.96 0.18 -1.00
N ARG A 174 -23.84 0.66 -0.13
CA ARG A 174 -23.54 1.04 1.25
C ARG A 174 -24.69 0.60 2.16
N SER A 175 -24.32 -0.04 3.26
CA SER A 175 -25.21 -0.38 4.36
C SER A 175 -24.56 -0.01 5.70
N GLN A 176 -25.24 -0.28 6.80
CA GLN A 176 -24.69 -0.08 8.14
C GLN A 176 -23.44 -0.97 8.38
N THR A 177 -23.42 -2.17 7.79
CA THR A 177 -22.40 -3.20 8.06
C THR A 177 -21.50 -3.48 6.86
N GLY A 178 -21.70 -2.81 5.72
CA GLY A 178 -20.89 -3.10 4.54
C GLY A 178 -20.88 -2.03 3.48
N LYS A 179 -19.77 -1.97 2.75
CA LYS A 179 -19.55 -1.07 1.64
C LYS A 179 -18.94 -1.83 0.47
N LEU A 180 -19.46 -1.61 -0.73
CA LEU A 180 -18.95 -2.17 -1.99
C LEU A 180 -18.56 -1.04 -2.94
N ASP A 181 -17.31 -1.00 -3.31
CA ASP A 181 -16.77 -0.04 -4.27
C ASP A 181 -16.30 -0.78 -5.54
N LEU A 182 -16.47 -0.17 -6.68
CA LEU A 182 -15.94 -0.60 -7.97
C LEU A 182 -15.08 0.51 -8.54
N SER A 183 -13.87 0.18 -8.99
CA SER A 183 -12.95 1.15 -9.58
C SER A 183 -12.40 0.64 -10.90
N VAL A 184 -12.26 1.53 -11.86
CA VAL A 184 -11.55 1.30 -13.11
C VAL A 184 -10.37 2.26 -13.18
N GLY A 185 -9.24 1.78 -13.66
CA GLY A 185 -8.06 2.61 -13.79
C GLY A 185 -7.16 2.18 -14.93
N PHE A 186 -6.17 3.03 -15.16
CA PHE A 186 -5.19 2.88 -16.21
C PHE A 186 -3.80 3.24 -15.67
N ILE A 187 -2.80 2.42 -15.99
CA ILE A 187 -1.42 2.61 -15.55
C ILE A 187 -0.51 2.62 -16.77
N ARG A 188 0.38 3.61 -16.84
CA ARG A 188 1.57 3.61 -17.69
C ARG A 188 2.78 3.31 -16.80
N LYS A 189 3.55 2.29 -17.17
CA LYS A 189 4.81 1.89 -16.53
C LYS A 189 5.94 2.04 -17.53
N ASP A 190 7.00 2.77 -17.18
CA ASP A 190 8.16 3.03 -18.02
C ASP A 190 9.42 2.66 -17.22
N SER A 191 10.17 1.65 -17.65
CA SER A 191 11.39 1.18 -17.01
C SER A 191 12.55 1.22 -17.98
N LYS A 192 13.70 1.73 -17.51
CA LYS A 192 14.95 1.81 -18.25
C LYS A 192 16.06 1.26 -17.39
N ASN A 193 16.87 0.35 -17.97
CA ASN A 193 18.00 -0.28 -17.29
C ASN A 193 19.24 -0.19 -18.15
N TYR A 194 20.39 -0.10 -17.48
CA TYR A 194 21.71 0.04 -18.10
C TYR A 194 22.73 -0.83 -17.36
N ILE A 195 23.70 -1.37 -18.08
CA ILE A 195 24.93 -1.96 -17.54
C ILE A 195 26.10 -1.21 -18.17
N GLU A 196 27.02 -0.68 -17.35
CA GLU A 196 28.18 0.12 -17.81
C GLU A 196 27.74 1.18 -18.84
N ASP A 197 26.67 1.92 -18.56
CA ASP A 197 26.02 2.91 -19.42
C ASP A 197 25.43 2.38 -20.75
N VAL A 198 25.52 1.08 -21.00
CA VAL A 198 24.89 0.46 -22.18
C VAL A 198 23.42 0.15 -21.88
N PHE A 199 22.53 0.72 -22.70
CA PHE A 199 21.10 0.52 -22.57
C PHE A 199 20.70 -0.95 -22.79
N LEU A 200 19.96 -1.52 -21.83
CA LEU A 200 19.49 -2.89 -21.89
C LEU A 200 18.06 -2.94 -22.46
N GLU A 201 17.95 -3.20 -23.76
CA GLU A 201 16.65 -3.33 -24.43
C GLU A 201 15.79 -4.45 -23.83
N THR A 202 16.40 -5.56 -23.39
CA THR A 202 15.70 -6.75 -22.86
C THR A 202 14.99 -6.51 -21.53
N SER A 203 15.47 -5.58 -20.71
CA SER A 203 14.89 -5.26 -19.39
C SER A 203 14.21 -3.89 -19.34
N SER A 204 14.32 -3.08 -20.41
CA SER A 204 13.71 -1.76 -20.55
C SER A 204 12.40 -1.84 -21.31
N ARG A 205 11.32 -1.23 -20.79
CA ARG A 205 10.00 -1.39 -21.39
C ARG A 205 9.02 -0.30 -21.02
N VAL A 206 8.03 -0.10 -21.89
CA VAL A 206 6.84 0.69 -21.61
C VAL A 206 5.61 -0.21 -21.65
N LEU A 207 4.84 -0.25 -20.59
CA LEU A 207 3.62 -1.03 -20.45
C LEU A 207 2.43 -0.12 -20.18
N TYR A 208 1.31 -0.44 -20.78
CA TYR A 208 0.00 0.15 -20.51
C TYR A 208 -0.92 -0.94 -19.97
N VAL A 209 -1.52 -0.69 -18.83
CA VAL A 209 -2.33 -1.68 -18.11
C VAL A 209 -3.65 -1.05 -17.70
N TRP A 210 -4.76 -1.64 -18.16
CA TRP A 210 -6.08 -1.39 -17.58
C TRP A 210 -6.28 -2.28 -16.36
N TYR A 211 -6.97 -1.75 -15.38
CA TYR A 211 -7.37 -2.57 -14.24
C TYR A 211 -8.77 -2.25 -13.77
N LEU A 212 -9.42 -3.28 -13.26
CA LEU A 212 -10.70 -3.24 -12.57
C LEU A 212 -10.48 -3.73 -11.16
N THR A 213 -10.96 -2.98 -10.17
CA THR A 213 -10.90 -3.34 -8.76
C THR A 213 -12.30 -3.34 -8.17
N THR A 214 -12.66 -4.44 -7.52
CA THR A 214 -13.84 -4.51 -6.66
C THR A 214 -13.36 -4.60 -5.22
N SER A 215 -13.82 -3.70 -4.36
CA SER A 215 -13.47 -3.64 -2.94
C SER A 215 -14.72 -3.80 -2.10
N TYR A 216 -14.75 -4.81 -1.24
CA TYR A 216 -15.82 -5.01 -0.27
C TYR A 216 -15.26 -4.87 1.15
N GLN A 217 -15.88 -4.02 1.94
CA GLN A 217 -15.58 -3.85 3.35
C GLN A 217 -16.78 -4.25 4.19
N HIS A 218 -16.57 -5.11 5.17
CA HIS A 218 -17.58 -5.52 6.13
C HIS A 218 -17.18 -5.09 7.53
N PHE A 219 -18.06 -4.35 8.20
CA PHE A 219 -17.88 -3.85 9.55
C PHE A 219 -18.49 -4.84 10.53
N LEU A 220 -17.65 -5.40 11.39
CA LEU A 220 -18.04 -6.26 12.50
C LEU A 220 -18.18 -5.40 13.77
N GLU A 221 -18.80 -5.92 14.82
CA GLU A 221 -18.89 -5.23 16.12
C GLU A 221 -17.50 -4.88 16.69
N GLN A 222 -16.52 -5.77 16.50
CA GLN A 222 -15.16 -5.61 17.02
C GLN A 222 -14.10 -5.76 15.94
N GLY A 223 -14.36 -5.28 14.75
CA GLY A 223 -13.36 -5.38 13.69
C GLY A 223 -13.86 -5.11 12.29
N THR A 224 -13.03 -5.42 11.31
CA THR A 224 -13.33 -5.25 9.89
C THR A 224 -12.77 -6.38 9.05
N ILE A 225 -13.51 -6.76 8.02
CA ILE A 225 -13.04 -7.62 6.93
C ILE A 225 -12.98 -6.75 5.67
N SER A 226 -11.87 -6.79 4.96
CA SER A 226 -11.70 -6.16 3.65
C SER A 226 -11.32 -7.21 2.61
N ILE A 227 -12.00 -7.20 1.47
CA ILE A 227 -11.73 -8.10 0.35
C ILE A 227 -11.59 -7.24 -0.89
N ASN A 228 -10.45 -7.34 -1.58
CA ASN A 228 -10.21 -6.67 -2.83
C ASN A 228 -9.92 -7.71 -3.92
N ALA A 229 -10.60 -7.57 -5.04
CA ALA A 229 -10.36 -8.36 -6.24
C ALA A 229 -9.93 -7.44 -7.38
N HIS A 230 -8.79 -7.73 -7.98
CA HIS A 230 -8.22 -6.94 -9.05
C HIS A 230 -8.07 -7.79 -10.31
N LEU A 231 -8.48 -7.23 -11.44
CA LEU A 231 -8.20 -7.73 -12.76
C LEU A 231 -7.28 -6.74 -13.47
N TYR A 232 -6.09 -7.16 -13.86
CA TYR A 232 -5.16 -6.36 -14.66
C TYR A 232 -5.05 -6.94 -16.05
N LYS A 233 -5.06 -6.08 -17.05
CA LYS A 233 -4.86 -6.46 -18.46
C LYS A 233 -3.95 -5.45 -19.15
N SER A 234 -2.80 -5.92 -19.61
CA SER A 234 -1.92 -5.11 -20.43
C SER A 234 -2.48 -4.97 -21.85
N VAL A 235 -2.24 -3.81 -22.45
CA VAL A 235 -2.70 -3.48 -23.80
C VAL A 235 -1.54 -2.94 -24.65
N PRO A 236 -1.46 -3.32 -25.94
CA PRO A 236 -0.40 -2.88 -26.84
C PRO A 236 -0.75 -1.49 -27.42
N TRP A 237 -0.66 -0.45 -26.59
CA TRP A 237 -0.96 0.91 -27.03
C TRP A 237 0.28 1.73 -27.30
N LEU A 238 0.13 2.76 -28.16
CA LEU A 238 1.12 3.81 -28.43
C LEU A 238 2.52 3.24 -28.69
N ASP A 239 3.47 3.59 -27.86
CA ASP A 239 4.88 3.23 -27.90
C ASP A 239 5.24 2.03 -27.04
N SER A 240 4.25 1.18 -26.66
CA SER A 240 4.57 -0.08 -25.96
C SER A 240 5.55 -0.87 -26.84
N LYS A 241 6.81 -0.94 -26.40
CA LYS A 241 7.84 -1.63 -27.15
C LYS A 241 7.58 -3.13 -27.07
N ARG A 242 7.34 -3.76 -28.23
CA ARG A 242 7.45 -5.21 -28.40
C ARG A 242 8.93 -5.55 -28.34
N GLN A 243 9.38 -6.12 -27.25
CA GLN A 243 10.70 -6.74 -27.24
C GLN A 243 10.58 -8.17 -27.74
N LEU A 244 11.19 -8.40 -28.87
CA LEU A 244 11.34 -9.70 -29.52
C LEU A 244 12.49 -10.44 -28.83
N VAL A 245 12.26 -11.06 -27.67
CA VAL A 245 13.24 -11.99 -27.10
C VAL A 245 12.89 -13.43 -27.50
N SER A 246 11.62 -13.74 -27.72
CA SER A 246 11.16 -14.94 -28.43
C SER A 246 9.76 -14.71 -28.97
N ALA A 247 9.33 -15.51 -29.97
CA ALA A 247 7.98 -15.45 -30.50
C ALA A 247 6.89 -15.86 -29.50
N GLU A 248 7.27 -16.32 -28.31
CA GLU A 248 6.37 -16.74 -27.22
C GLU A 248 6.19 -15.68 -26.13
N ASP A 249 7.05 -14.64 -26.07
CA ASP A 249 6.97 -13.56 -25.07
C ASP A 249 6.01 -12.46 -25.53
N ASP A 250 4.74 -12.74 -25.47
CA ASP A 250 3.71 -11.72 -25.62
C ASP A 250 3.64 -10.90 -24.31
N PHE A 251 4.06 -9.61 -24.35
CA PHE A 251 3.92 -8.67 -23.21
C PHE A 251 2.46 -8.42 -22.80
N GLN A 252 1.52 -9.03 -23.50
CA GLN A 252 0.13 -9.01 -23.17
C GLN A 252 -0.16 -10.04 -22.09
N PHE A 253 -0.40 -9.55 -20.91
CA PHE A 253 -0.80 -10.40 -19.78
C PHE A 253 -2.19 -10.04 -19.26
N THR A 254 -2.78 -11.04 -18.64
CA THR A 254 -3.93 -10.88 -17.75
C THR A 254 -3.55 -11.50 -16.41
N LYS A 255 -3.72 -10.75 -15.33
CA LYS A 255 -3.49 -11.26 -13.97
C LYS A 255 -4.66 -10.89 -13.06
N TYR A 256 -4.94 -11.78 -12.14
CA TYR A 256 -5.93 -11.64 -11.09
C TYR A 256 -5.21 -11.57 -9.76
N GLN A 257 -5.56 -10.61 -8.93
CA GLN A 257 -5.00 -10.49 -7.59
C GLN A 257 -6.13 -10.36 -6.58
N PHE A 258 -6.02 -11.05 -5.45
CA PHE A 258 -6.98 -11.04 -4.37
C PHE A 258 -6.27 -10.70 -3.08
N ASN A 259 -6.75 -9.64 -2.42
CA ASN A 259 -6.25 -9.24 -1.12
C ASN A 259 -7.37 -9.39 -0.10
N ILE A 260 -7.06 -9.98 1.05
CA ILE A 260 -7.98 -10.14 2.17
C ILE A 260 -7.31 -9.56 3.40
N GLY A 261 -8.00 -8.66 4.08
CA GLY A 261 -7.62 -8.11 5.37
C GLY A 261 -8.66 -8.46 6.43
N TYR A 262 -8.23 -8.89 7.59
CA TYR A 262 -9.07 -9.06 8.77
C TYR A 262 -8.41 -8.44 9.97
N ASN A 263 -9.09 -7.53 10.64
CA ASN A 263 -8.65 -6.91 11.87
C ASN A 263 -9.74 -7.06 12.92
N THR A 264 -9.37 -7.48 14.12
CA THR A 264 -10.30 -7.58 15.25
C THR A 264 -9.61 -7.28 16.57
N TYR A 265 -10.42 -6.92 17.55
CA TYR A 265 -10.00 -6.69 18.94
C TYR A 265 -10.78 -7.62 19.84
N PHE A 266 -10.11 -8.24 20.80
CA PHE A 266 -10.72 -9.06 21.81
C PHE A 266 -9.96 -8.92 23.12
N GLN A 267 -10.52 -9.41 24.21
CA GLN A 267 -9.92 -9.38 25.54
C GLN A 267 -9.53 -10.78 25.99
N ILE A 268 -8.33 -10.90 26.56
CA ILE A 268 -7.86 -12.12 27.23
C ILE A 268 -7.43 -11.68 28.62
N ALA A 269 -8.11 -12.19 29.68
CA ALA A 269 -7.80 -11.88 31.07
C ALA A 269 -7.57 -10.37 31.32
N ASP A 270 -8.53 -9.54 30.93
CA ASP A 270 -8.54 -8.07 31.05
C ASP A 270 -7.50 -7.34 30.17
N GLN A 271 -6.72 -8.08 29.38
CA GLN A 271 -5.77 -7.51 28.45
C GLN A 271 -6.38 -7.38 27.05
N ALA A 272 -6.39 -6.16 26.48
CA ALA A 272 -6.81 -5.96 25.09
C ALA A 272 -5.78 -6.60 24.15
N VAL A 273 -6.28 -7.35 23.19
CA VAL A 273 -5.47 -8.02 22.16
C VAL A 273 -6.00 -7.62 20.79
N GLN A 274 -5.13 -7.21 19.92
CA GLN A 274 -5.44 -6.97 18.51
C GLN A 274 -4.93 -8.15 17.69
N TYR A 275 -5.76 -8.67 16.81
CA TYR A 275 -5.37 -9.63 15.79
C TYR A 275 -5.54 -9.00 14.41
N ALA A 276 -4.52 -9.12 13.58
CA ALA A 276 -4.54 -8.69 12.18
C ALA A 276 -4.07 -9.83 11.28
N MET A 277 -4.85 -10.11 10.24
CA MET A 277 -4.49 -11.05 9.18
C MET A 277 -4.51 -10.31 7.85
N MET A 278 -3.52 -10.58 7.01
CA MET A 278 -3.47 -10.14 5.63
C MET A 278 -3.09 -11.30 4.73
N ALA A 279 -3.83 -11.47 3.66
CA ALA A 279 -3.52 -12.45 2.62
C ALA A 279 -3.49 -11.76 1.25
N ASP A 280 -2.56 -12.18 0.41
CA ASP A 280 -2.43 -11.73 -0.99
C ASP A 280 -2.22 -12.94 -1.88
N PHE A 281 -3.01 -13.04 -2.95
CA PHE A 281 -2.97 -14.13 -3.92
C PHE A 281 -2.92 -13.55 -5.33
N LEU A 282 -1.99 -14.06 -6.13
CA LEU A 282 -1.85 -13.71 -7.54
C LEU A 282 -2.01 -14.95 -8.41
N TYR A 283 -2.75 -14.80 -9.48
CA TYR A 283 -2.91 -15.81 -10.51
C TYR A 283 -2.83 -15.19 -11.91
N SER A 284 -1.98 -15.76 -12.75
CA SER A 284 -2.00 -15.49 -14.18
C SER A 284 -2.09 -16.80 -14.97
N PRO A 285 -2.92 -16.89 -16.00
CA PRO A 285 -3.01 -18.09 -16.84
C PRO A 285 -1.73 -18.35 -17.65
N LYS A 286 -0.96 -17.31 -17.94
CA LYS A 286 0.31 -17.35 -18.67
C LYS A 286 1.45 -16.88 -17.78
N VAL A 287 2.70 -17.17 -18.19
CA VAL A 287 3.90 -16.53 -17.63
C VAL A 287 3.81 -15.04 -17.87
N ILE A 288 4.12 -14.27 -16.85
CA ILE A 288 4.13 -12.81 -16.91
C ILE A 288 5.53 -12.28 -16.64
N LEU A 289 5.71 -11.01 -16.96
CA LEU A 289 6.97 -10.32 -16.69
C LEU A 289 7.36 -10.38 -15.21
N ALA A 290 8.63 -10.49 -14.92
CA ALA A 290 9.18 -10.51 -13.58
C ALA A 290 8.67 -9.32 -12.73
N SER A 291 8.59 -8.13 -13.31
CA SER A 291 8.05 -6.93 -12.65
C SER A 291 6.55 -6.98 -12.31
N GLU A 292 5.81 -7.95 -12.84
CA GLU A 292 4.38 -8.16 -12.60
C GLU A 292 4.09 -9.40 -11.76
N ALA A 293 5.10 -10.21 -11.46
CA ALA A 293 5.00 -11.42 -10.68
C ALA A 293 4.93 -11.13 -9.17
N LEU A 294 4.54 -12.14 -8.40
CA LEU A 294 4.49 -12.09 -6.96
C LEU A 294 5.82 -12.60 -6.37
N THR A 295 6.36 -11.86 -5.42
CA THR A 295 7.46 -12.32 -4.56
C THR A 295 6.91 -12.74 -3.20
N VAL A 296 7.13 -14.00 -2.83
CA VAL A 296 6.70 -14.57 -1.56
C VAL A 296 7.93 -14.81 -0.70
N GLY A 297 8.21 -13.90 0.20
CA GLY A 297 9.39 -13.81 1.06
C GLY A 297 9.83 -12.35 1.21
N GLY A 298 10.40 -12.02 2.35
CA GLY A 298 10.81 -10.66 2.74
C GLY A 298 9.79 -9.95 3.63
N ARG A 299 10.17 -8.78 4.11
CA ARG A 299 9.44 -8.03 5.16
C ARG A 299 7.98 -7.72 4.85
N TYR A 300 7.58 -7.68 3.59
CA TYR A 300 6.21 -7.34 3.19
C TYR A 300 5.31 -8.55 2.93
N SER A 301 5.87 -9.77 2.91
CA SER A 301 5.12 -11.01 2.69
C SER A 301 5.41 -12.05 3.78
N VAL A 302 6.33 -12.97 3.60
CA VAL A 302 6.76 -13.94 4.62
C VAL A 302 8.08 -13.47 5.23
N ARG A 303 8.03 -12.99 6.47
CA ARG A 303 9.15 -12.36 7.19
C ARG A 303 10.25 -13.36 7.55
N GLY A 304 11.49 -12.85 7.67
CA GLY A 304 12.69 -13.66 8.00
C GLY A 304 13.46 -14.14 6.79
N LEU A 305 13.06 -13.75 5.57
CA LEU A 305 13.77 -14.00 4.31
C LEU A 305 14.26 -12.65 3.79
N SER A 306 15.46 -12.22 4.17
CA SER A 306 15.90 -10.82 4.03
C SER A 306 16.23 -10.35 2.61
N GLN A 307 16.47 -11.24 1.66
CA GLN A 307 16.97 -10.86 0.32
C GLN A 307 16.23 -11.55 -0.84
N GLY A 308 14.91 -11.71 -0.71
CA GLY A 308 14.08 -12.30 -1.75
C GLY A 308 13.34 -13.55 -1.26
N GLY A 309 12.60 -14.19 -2.14
CA GLY A 309 11.74 -15.32 -1.82
C GLY A 309 11.44 -16.16 -3.04
N LEU A 310 10.35 -16.87 -2.99
CA LEU A 310 9.78 -17.55 -4.15
C LEU A 310 9.21 -16.50 -5.10
N PHE A 311 9.45 -16.69 -6.36
CA PHE A 311 9.07 -15.77 -7.40
C PHE A 311 8.20 -16.48 -8.43
N GLY A 312 6.98 -15.96 -8.67
CA GLY A 312 6.09 -16.62 -9.61
C GLY A 312 4.81 -15.84 -9.95
N TYR A 313 4.03 -16.42 -10.84
CA TYR A 313 2.78 -15.82 -11.34
C TYR A 313 1.52 -16.59 -10.90
N LYS A 314 1.68 -17.57 -10.02
CA LYS A 314 0.61 -18.31 -9.34
C LYS A 314 1.06 -18.59 -7.92
N GLY A 315 0.46 -17.93 -6.96
CA GLY A 315 0.87 -18.09 -5.57
C GLY A 315 0.17 -17.10 -4.66
N GLY A 316 0.62 -17.06 -3.43
CA GLY A 316 0.10 -16.15 -2.42
C GLY A 316 0.77 -16.34 -1.08
N TYR A 317 0.43 -15.46 -0.14
CA TYR A 317 0.88 -15.56 1.23
C TYR A 317 -0.20 -15.11 2.20
N ILE A 318 -0.06 -15.54 3.44
CA ILE A 318 -0.88 -15.12 4.58
C ILE A 318 0.07 -14.67 5.68
N ARG A 319 -0.19 -13.49 6.23
CA ARG A 319 0.47 -12.94 7.41
C ARG A 319 -0.51 -12.86 8.55
N ASN A 320 -0.04 -13.19 9.74
CA ASN A 320 -0.84 -13.09 10.95
C ASN A 320 -0.03 -12.37 12.02
N ASP A 321 -0.59 -11.35 12.61
CA ASP A 321 0.01 -10.56 13.68
C ASP A 321 -0.95 -10.50 14.87
N ILE A 322 -0.43 -10.82 16.06
CA ILE A 322 -1.08 -10.56 17.34
C ILE A 322 -0.31 -9.44 18.01
N SER A 323 -1.02 -8.43 18.51
CA SER A 323 -0.44 -7.28 19.16
C SER A 323 -1.11 -7.00 20.48
N ILE A 324 -0.31 -6.67 21.49
CA ILE A 324 -0.75 -6.42 22.85
C ILE A 324 -0.23 -5.04 23.28
N PRO A 325 -1.12 -4.04 23.50
CA PRO A 325 -0.72 -2.79 24.11
C PRO A 325 -0.36 -3.03 25.58
N LEU A 326 0.79 -2.54 25.98
CA LEU A 326 1.24 -2.63 27.37
C LEU A 326 0.84 -1.36 28.13
N GLN A 327 0.24 -1.53 29.27
CA GLN A 327 0.11 -0.47 30.27
C GLN A 327 1.44 -0.41 31.04
N THR A 328 2.17 0.67 30.87
CA THR A 328 3.45 0.87 31.55
C THR A 328 3.37 2.06 32.48
N ASP A 329 3.84 1.92 33.71
CA ASP A 329 4.04 3.03 34.65
C ASP A 329 5.32 3.84 34.33
N TRP A 330 5.93 3.57 33.22
CA TRP A 330 7.12 4.26 32.76
C TRP A 330 6.78 5.73 32.42
N PRO A 331 7.62 6.71 32.75
CA PRO A 331 7.36 8.14 32.51
C PRO A 331 7.42 8.52 31.02
N TRP A 332 7.03 7.62 30.16
CA TRP A 332 6.96 7.76 28.71
C TRP A 332 5.54 8.18 28.30
N PRO A 333 5.35 9.28 27.56
CA PRO A 333 4.03 9.78 27.21
C PRO A 333 3.31 8.95 26.15
N GLY A 334 3.97 7.96 25.55
CA GLY A 334 3.45 7.17 24.44
C GLY A 334 2.95 5.79 24.84
N GLN A 335 2.43 5.08 23.86
CA GLN A 335 1.99 3.69 23.98
C GLN A 335 3.11 2.73 23.59
N VAL A 336 3.21 1.64 24.33
CA VAL A 336 4.09 0.50 24.03
C VAL A 336 3.22 -0.65 23.54
N GLN A 337 3.56 -1.25 22.42
CA GLN A 337 2.85 -2.39 21.88
C GLN A 337 3.86 -3.51 21.56
N LEU A 338 3.65 -4.68 22.13
CA LEU A 338 4.36 -5.89 21.70
C LEU A 338 3.58 -6.55 20.57
N PHE A 339 4.27 -7.13 19.61
CA PHE A 339 3.64 -7.93 18.58
C PHE A 339 4.45 -9.19 18.24
N ALA A 340 3.73 -10.22 17.83
CA ALA A 340 4.29 -11.45 17.30
C ALA A 340 3.47 -11.89 16.09
N GLY A 341 4.12 -12.57 15.14
CA GLY A 341 3.44 -13.03 13.95
C GLY A 341 4.02 -14.30 13.36
N ILE A 342 3.19 -15.00 12.60
CA ILE A 342 3.55 -16.18 11.81
C ILE A 342 3.01 -16.00 10.41
N ASP A 343 3.90 -16.19 9.44
CA ASP A 343 3.60 -15.99 8.02
C ASP A 343 3.88 -17.28 7.26
N ALA A 344 3.09 -17.53 6.22
CA ALA A 344 3.33 -18.62 5.29
C ALA A 344 2.92 -18.19 3.87
N GLY A 345 3.61 -18.74 2.89
CA GLY A 345 3.27 -18.46 1.51
C GLY A 345 3.83 -19.49 0.54
N LEU A 346 3.27 -19.55 -0.63
CA LEU A 346 3.64 -20.47 -1.69
C LEU A 346 3.66 -19.77 -3.05
N SER A 347 4.48 -20.27 -3.96
CA SER A 347 4.50 -19.80 -5.35
C SER A 347 4.86 -20.94 -6.29
N ASN A 348 4.37 -20.87 -7.53
CA ASN A 348 4.95 -21.67 -8.60
C ASN A 348 6.35 -21.15 -8.93
N LEU A 349 7.18 -22.02 -9.50
CA LEU A 349 8.57 -21.72 -9.83
C LEU A 349 8.79 -21.83 -11.35
N PRO A 350 8.56 -20.77 -12.10
CA PRO A 350 8.74 -20.81 -13.57
C PRO A 350 10.17 -21.08 -13.99
N GLU A 351 11.16 -20.68 -13.16
CA GLU A 351 12.59 -20.93 -13.41
C GLU A 351 13.01 -22.38 -13.12
N TYR A 352 12.16 -23.14 -12.42
CA TYR A 352 12.40 -24.54 -12.07
C TYR A 352 11.24 -25.43 -12.51
N PRO A 353 11.09 -25.72 -13.84
CA PRO A 353 9.93 -26.43 -14.39
C PRO A 353 9.71 -27.84 -13.78
N GLN A 354 10.75 -28.45 -13.23
CA GLN A 354 10.67 -29.76 -12.55
C GLN A 354 10.01 -29.66 -11.17
N LYS A 355 9.99 -28.46 -10.53
CA LYS A 355 9.36 -28.18 -9.25
C LYS A 355 8.09 -27.36 -9.51
N ARG A 356 6.93 -27.99 -9.32
CA ARG A 356 5.65 -27.32 -9.64
C ARG A 356 5.35 -26.11 -8.75
N SER A 357 5.65 -26.21 -7.46
CA SER A 357 5.48 -25.14 -6.48
C SER A 357 6.28 -25.45 -5.22
N GLU A 358 6.65 -24.39 -4.49
CA GLU A 358 7.29 -24.49 -3.18
C GLU A 358 6.65 -23.51 -2.20
N TRP A 359 6.88 -23.73 -0.90
CA TRP A 359 6.37 -22.86 0.13
C TRP A 359 7.44 -22.47 1.15
N VAL A 360 7.22 -21.30 1.73
CA VAL A 360 8.08 -20.72 2.77
C VAL A 360 7.23 -20.34 3.98
N ALA A 361 7.84 -20.31 5.14
CA ALA A 361 7.21 -19.84 6.37
C ALA A 361 8.19 -19.03 7.20
N GLY A 362 7.68 -18.10 7.97
CA GLY A 362 8.47 -17.25 8.84
C GLY A 362 7.72 -16.83 10.10
N SER A 363 8.47 -16.27 11.04
CA SER A 363 7.94 -15.72 12.28
C SER A 363 8.59 -14.39 12.58
N VAL A 364 7.90 -13.56 13.33
CA VAL A 364 8.40 -12.26 13.79
C VAL A 364 8.00 -12.03 15.24
N LEU A 365 8.87 -11.33 15.95
CA LEU A 365 8.62 -10.77 17.26
C LEU A 365 9.15 -9.33 17.28
N GLY A 366 8.41 -8.41 17.86
CA GLY A 366 8.84 -7.03 17.90
C GLY A 366 8.04 -6.17 18.87
N PHE A 367 8.42 -4.92 18.92
CA PHE A 367 7.71 -3.91 19.68
C PHE A 367 7.58 -2.61 18.89
N LYS A 368 6.57 -1.83 19.27
CA LYS A 368 6.33 -0.47 18.77
C LYS A 368 6.19 0.47 19.97
N LEU A 369 6.85 1.60 19.87
CA LEU A 369 6.69 2.74 20.78
C LEU A 369 6.14 3.87 19.93
N TYR A 370 5.03 4.46 20.33
CA TYR A 370 4.46 5.56 19.54
C TYR A 370 3.69 6.54 20.43
N ASP A 371 3.82 7.80 20.07
CA ASP A 371 2.98 8.88 20.59
C ASP A 371 2.49 9.75 19.41
N ARG A 372 2.00 10.94 19.73
CA ARG A 372 1.50 11.88 18.73
C ARG A 372 2.59 12.32 17.74
N ASN A 373 3.81 12.50 18.19
CA ASN A 373 4.89 13.17 17.45
C ASN A 373 5.93 12.19 16.91
N PHE A 374 6.02 10.98 17.46
CA PHE A 374 7.00 10.03 16.96
C PHE A 374 6.58 8.57 17.10
N SER A 375 7.22 7.72 16.35
CA SER A 375 7.08 6.27 16.44
C SER A 375 8.42 5.59 16.24
N ILE A 376 8.66 4.55 17.04
CA ILE A 376 9.80 3.65 16.91
C ILE A 376 9.24 2.27 16.75
N SER A 377 9.76 1.49 15.82
CA SER A 377 9.48 0.06 15.70
C SER A 377 10.78 -0.71 15.59
N PHE A 378 10.79 -1.87 16.23
CA PHE A 378 11.87 -2.83 16.16
C PHE A 378 11.29 -4.22 16.05
N SER A 379 11.84 -5.06 15.16
CA SER A 379 11.45 -6.45 15.05
C SER A 379 12.61 -7.34 14.68
N TYR A 380 12.51 -8.58 15.14
CA TYR A 380 13.35 -9.68 14.74
C TYR A 380 12.47 -10.72 14.06
N ALA A 381 12.82 -11.07 12.84
CA ALA A 381 12.13 -12.08 12.07
C ALA A 381 13.05 -13.25 11.72
N ARG A 382 12.51 -14.46 11.70
CA ARG A 382 13.23 -15.67 11.38
C ARG A 382 12.41 -16.54 10.44
N ALA A 383 13.08 -17.04 9.39
CA ALA A 383 12.50 -18.05 8.52
C ALA A 383 12.34 -19.38 9.29
N LEU A 384 11.16 -19.96 9.24
CA LEU A 384 10.83 -21.27 9.82
C LEU A 384 10.99 -22.39 8.81
N ARG A 385 10.73 -22.07 7.54
CA ARG A 385 10.95 -22.97 6.41
C ARG A 385 11.43 -22.21 5.20
N VAL A 386 12.52 -22.72 4.60
CA VAL A 386 13.12 -22.23 3.36
C VAL A 386 13.47 -23.44 2.48
N PRO A 387 13.09 -23.48 1.21
CA PRO A 387 13.57 -24.51 0.29
C PRO A 387 15.10 -24.48 0.11
N ASP A 388 15.74 -25.65 -0.02
CA ASP A 388 17.20 -25.80 -0.06
C ASP A 388 17.90 -25.01 -1.18
N PHE A 389 17.18 -24.73 -2.28
CA PHE A 389 17.74 -23.96 -3.40
C PHE A 389 17.77 -22.46 -3.15
N LEU A 390 17.04 -21.94 -2.14
CA LEU A 390 17.09 -20.54 -1.71
C LEU A 390 18.24 -20.34 -0.71
N GLN A 391 19.41 -19.99 -1.21
CA GLN A 391 20.58 -19.64 -0.38
C GLN A 391 20.44 -18.20 0.14
N GLN A 392 19.70 -18.01 1.24
CA GLN A 392 19.42 -16.68 1.79
C GLN A 392 19.67 -16.62 3.29
N LYS A 393 19.89 -15.38 3.78
CA LYS A 393 19.86 -15.11 5.21
C LYS A 393 18.46 -15.44 5.75
N GLN A 394 18.40 -16.28 6.77
CA GLN A 394 17.16 -16.77 7.37
C GLN A 394 16.75 -15.95 8.61
N GLN A 395 17.31 -14.76 8.75
CA GLN A 395 17.05 -13.84 9.86
C GLN A 395 17.05 -12.41 9.33
N GLU A 396 16.19 -11.60 9.88
CA GLU A 396 16.04 -10.19 9.54
C GLU A 396 15.79 -9.38 10.81
N ILE A 397 16.49 -8.27 10.94
CA ILE A 397 16.26 -7.28 11.99
C ILE A 397 15.76 -6.03 11.28
N ASP A 398 14.58 -5.56 11.66
CA ASP A 398 13.99 -4.35 11.13
C ASP A 398 13.88 -3.30 12.21
N PHE A 399 14.23 -2.07 11.87
CA PHE A 399 13.95 -0.92 12.71
C PHE A 399 13.42 0.25 11.90
N SER A 400 12.64 1.09 12.53
CA SER A 400 12.18 2.36 11.99
C SER A 400 11.99 3.37 13.11
N VAL A 401 12.49 4.58 12.89
CA VAL A 401 12.28 5.74 13.76
C VAL A 401 11.66 6.83 12.91
N ARG A 402 10.50 7.36 13.31
CA ARG A 402 9.78 8.39 12.56
C ARG A 402 9.32 9.50 13.49
N PHE A 403 9.51 10.71 13.06
CA PHE A 403 8.99 11.93 13.68
C PHE A 403 7.86 12.51 12.83
N ASN A 404 6.74 12.88 13.49
CA ASN A 404 5.54 13.45 12.87
C ASN A 404 5.34 14.89 13.34
N PHE A 405 4.87 15.77 12.48
CA PHE A 405 4.67 17.20 12.77
C PHE A 405 3.47 17.80 12.03
#